data_443ef9a4453ffb03238ba685c89117c4
#
_entry.id   443ef9a4453ffb03238ba685c89117c4
#
_cell.length_a   1.000
_cell.length_b   1.000
_cell.length_c   1.000
_cell.angle_alpha   90.00
_cell.angle_beta   90.00
_cell.angle_gamma   90.00
#
_symmetry.space_group_name_H-M   'P 1'
#
loop_
_entity.id
_entity.type
_entity.pdbx_description
1 polymer ?
#
loop_
_entity_poly.entity_id
_entity_poly.type
_entity_poly.pdbx_seq_one_letter_code
_entity_poly.pdbx_strand_id
1 'polypeptide(L)'
;GWKGSYHIKDIFLEELQNGRNPGHLLVVIDEADKLFEPAVASGGTDFSKMIQNEFLKIMDGDSMIVGSDDPKKKSVTIDCSGVSFVFCGSFETLLQNRDIKPSPIGFSRGEAEIQSEPVLFTEEDLVQYGNVRREIAGRIQQIAEVDMLSEEDFEYMMTSRKKMSPIRQLEK
;
A
#
# COMPACT_ATOMS: atom_id res chain seq x y z
N GLY A 1 11.16 -9.07 -1.28
CA GLY A 1 10.17 -10.10 -1.56
C GLY A 1 9.98 -11.02 -0.37
N TRP A 2 8.78 -11.39 -0.09
CA TRP A 2 8.42 -12.39 0.95
C TRP A 2 9.18 -13.68 0.67
N LYS A 3 10.28 -13.88 1.35
CA LYS A 3 10.98 -15.16 1.36
C LYS A 3 10.66 -15.86 2.67
N GLY A 4 9.87 -16.92 2.60
CA GLY A 4 9.56 -17.77 3.74
C GLY A 4 8.30 -17.36 4.51
N SER A 5 8.14 -17.88 5.69
CA SER A 5 6.97 -17.82 6.55
C SER A 5 6.86 -16.55 7.40
N TYR A 6 7.33 -15.39 6.93
CA TYR A 6 7.17 -14.13 7.66
C TYR A 6 5.77 -13.58 7.41
N HIS A 7 4.96 -13.48 8.45
CA HIS A 7 3.59 -13.02 8.41
C HIS A 7 3.47 -11.64 9.04
N ILE A 8 2.40 -10.91 8.73
CA ILE A 8 2.15 -9.61 9.34
C ILE A 8 2.09 -9.70 10.87
N LYS A 9 1.62 -10.82 11.42
CA LYS A 9 1.63 -11.08 12.88
C LYS A 9 3.02 -11.06 13.50
N ASP A 10 4.07 -11.31 12.72
CA ASP A 10 5.45 -11.31 13.23
C ASP A 10 5.92 -9.88 13.56
N ILE A 11 5.44 -8.89 12.81
CA ILE A 11 5.66 -7.46 13.11
C ILE A 11 5.08 -7.13 14.49
N PHE A 12 3.87 -7.59 14.76
CA PHE A 12 3.20 -7.34 16.04
C PHE A 12 3.92 -8.05 17.20
N LEU A 13 4.42 -9.24 16.96
CA LEU A 13 5.20 -9.98 17.96
C LEU A 13 6.52 -9.25 18.27
N GLU A 14 7.20 -8.75 17.26
CA GLU A 14 8.44 -7.98 17.41
C GLU A 14 8.21 -6.71 18.23
N GLU A 15 7.12 -5.96 17.93
CA GLU A 15 6.78 -4.77 18.69
C GLU A 15 6.47 -5.07 20.16
N LEU A 16 5.76 -6.16 20.44
CA LEU A 16 5.54 -6.63 21.82
C LEU A 16 6.85 -6.98 22.54
N GLN A 17 7.76 -7.66 21.85
CA GLN A 17 9.08 -8.02 22.42
C GLN A 17 9.92 -6.79 22.72
N ASN A 18 9.75 -5.73 21.93
CA ASN A 18 10.39 -4.42 22.13
C ASN A 18 9.67 -3.57 23.21
N GLY A 19 8.63 -4.08 23.86
CA GLY A 19 7.89 -3.39 24.91
C GLY A 19 6.95 -2.30 24.39
N ARG A 20 6.65 -2.29 23.09
CA ARG A 20 5.71 -1.35 22.48
C ARG A 20 4.31 -1.95 22.39
N ASN A 21 3.28 -1.08 22.36
CA ASN A 21 1.90 -1.53 22.16
C ASN A 21 1.59 -1.64 20.66
N PRO A 22 1.45 -2.86 20.12
CA PRO A 22 1.20 -3.05 18.70
C PRO A 22 -0.25 -2.73 18.27
N GLY A 23 -1.16 -2.49 19.19
CA GLY A 23 -2.54 -2.12 18.89
C GLY A 23 -2.72 -0.70 18.31
N HIS A 24 -1.65 0.10 18.27
CA HIS A 24 -1.64 1.48 17.76
C HIS A 24 -0.48 1.72 16.79
N LEU A 25 -0.33 0.84 15.82
CA LEU A 25 0.73 0.93 14.81
C LEU A 25 0.25 1.68 13.58
N LEU A 26 1.14 2.46 12.98
CA LEU A 26 1.06 2.85 11.59
C LEU A 26 1.95 1.90 10.78
N VAL A 27 1.33 1.04 10.00
CA VAL A 27 2.03 0.06 9.16
C VAL A 27 2.15 0.61 7.75
N VAL A 28 3.38 0.88 7.33
CA VAL A 28 3.67 1.35 5.97
C VAL A 28 4.14 0.17 5.14
N ILE A 29 3.46 -0.10 4.04
CA ILE A 29 3.78 -1.18 3.12
C ILE A 29 4.27 -0.57 1.83
N ASP A 30 5.57 -0.69 1.62
CA ASP A 30 6.22 -0.27 0.38
C ASP A 30 6.10 -1.34 -0.69
N GLU A 31 6.06 -0.92 -1.96
CA GLU A 31 5.82 -1.80 -3.11
C GLU A 31 4.54 -2.65 -2.96
N ALA A 32 3.48 -2.05 -2.42
CA ALA A 32 2.22 -2.74 -2.16
C ALA A 32 1.55 -3.30 -3.43
N ASP A 33 1.74 -2.65 -4.56
CA ASP A 33 1.31 -3.14 -5.87
C ASP A 33 1.82 -4.57 -6.13
N LYS A 34 3.06 -4.88 -5.77
CA LYS A 34 3.64 -6.23 -5.92
C LYS A 34 3.01 -7.26 -4.98
N LEU A 35 2.49 -6.83 -3.83
CA LEU A 35 1.76 -7.73 -2.93
C LEU A 35 0.37 -8.09 -3.46
N PHE A 36 -0.22 -7.19 -4.25
CA PHE A 36 -1.53 -7.41 -4.85
C PHE A 36 -1.45 -8.16 -6.19
N GLU A 37 -0.28 -8.21 -6.83
CA GLU A 37 -0.09 -9.01 -8.04
C GLU A 37 -0.41 -10.49 -7.79
N PRO A 38 -1.13 -11.16 -8.72
CA PRO A 38 -1.44 -12.58 -8.59
C PRO A 38 -0.19 -13.42 -8.46
N ALA A 39 -0.07 -14.17 -7.38
CA ALA A 39 1.06 -15.04 -7.08
C ALA A 39 0.58 -16.48 -6.93
N VAL A 40 0.31 -17.14 -8.05
CA VAL A 40 -0.26 -18.50 -8.07
C VAL A 40 0.86 -19.54 -8.04
N ALA A 41 0.86 -20.40 -7.01
CA ALA A 41 1.73 -21.56 -6.94
C ALA A 41 1.31 -22.65 -7.94
N SER A 42 2.21 -23.58 -8.24
CA SER A 42 1.96 -24.75 -9.09
C SER A 42 0.79 -25.63 -8.64
N GLY A 43 0.32 -25.48 -7.38
CA GLY A 43 -0.87 -26.13 -6.82
C GLY A 43 -2.16 -25.31 -6.90
N GLY A 44 -2.17 -24.17 -7.60
CA GLY A 44 -3.36 -23.34 -7.78
C GLY A 44 -3.67 -22.40 -6.61
N THR A 45 -2.85 -22.38 -5.56
CA THR A 45 -3.02 -21.47 -4.41
C THR A 45 -2.51 -20.08 -4.78
N ASP A 46 -3.37 -19.07 -4.64
CA ASP A 46 -3.02 -17.67 -4.85
C ASP A 46 -2.59 -17.04 -3.51
N PHE A 47 -1.29 -16.84 -3.36
CA PHE A 47 -0.69 -16.27 -2.15
C PHE A 47 -1.08 -14.81 -1.93
N SER A 48 -1.30 -14.04 -3.01
CA SER A 48 -1.70 -12.64 -2.88
C SER A 48 -3.04 -12.53 -2.16
N LYS A 49 -3.99 -13.42 -2.47
CA LYS A 49 -5.29 -13.47 -1.78
C LYS A 49 -5.18 -13.84 -0.32
N MET A 50 -4.24 -14.72 0.03
CA MET A 50 -4.00 -15.07 1.44
C MET A 50 -3.49 -13.87 2.23
N ILE A 51 -2.52 -13.15 1.67
CA ILE A 51 -1.97 -11.92 2.28
C ILE A 51 -3.08 -10.85 2.43
N GLN A 52 -3.86 -10.63 1.39
CA GLN A 52 -4.98 -9.69 1.43
C GLN A 52 -6.01 -10.05 2.51
N ASN A 53 -6.24 -11.34 2.77
CA ASN A 53 -7.12 -11.77 3.85
C ASN A 53 -6.54 -11.49 5.25
N GLU A 54 -5.23 -11.53 5.41
CA GLU A 54 -4.58 -11.14 6.69
C GLU A 54 -4.77 -9.64 6.94
N PHE A 55 -4.57 -8.81 5.93
CA PHE A 55 -4.82 -7.37 6.04
C PHE A 55 -6.27 -7.06 6.42
N LEU A 56 -7.23 -7.70 5.77
CA LEU A 56 -8.66 -7.46 6.03
C LEU A 56 -9.01 -7.61 7.51
N LYS A 57 -8.55 -8.68 8.16
CA LYS A 57 -8.82 -8.91 9.59
C LYS A 57 -8.33 -7.77 10.47
N ILE A 58 -7.13 -7.26 10.17
CA ILE A 58 -6.53 -6.19 10.95
C ILE A 58 -7.21 -4.85 10.62
N MET A 59 -7.52 -4.59 9.35
CA MET A 59 -8.23 -3.37 8.92
C MET A 59 -9.66 -3.30 9.46
N ASP A 60 -10.28 -4.45 9.76
CA ASP A 60 -11.58 -4.53 10.43
C ASP A 60 -11.48 -4.24 11.94
N GLY A 61 -10.27 -4.09 12.47
CA GLY A 61 -10.04 -3.91 13.90
C GLY A 61 -10.22 -5.18 14.71
N ASP A 62 -10.25 -6.33 14.05
CA ASP A 62 -10.36 -7.61 14.74
C ASP A 62 -9.17 -7.83 15.70
N SER A 63 -9.44 -8.54 16.79
CA SER A 63 -8.37 -8.94 17.68
C SER A 63 -7.54 -10.05 17.05
N MET A 64 -6.21 -9.92 17.14
CA MET A 64 -5.26 -10.90 16.65
C MET A 64 -4.56 -11.61 17.81
N ILE A 65 -4.45 -12.93 17.69
CA ILE A 65 -3.65 -13.74 18.63
C ILE A 65 -2.24 -13.84 18.08
N VAL A 66 -1.27 -13.33 18.85
CA VAL A 66 0.14 -13.33 18.51
C VAL A 66 0.91 -14.18 19.53
N GLY A 67 1.79 -15.03 19.08
CA GLY A 67 2.60 -15.91 19.91
C GLY A 67 2.78 -17.29 19.30
N SER A 68 3.26 -18.23 20.10
CA SER A 68 3.54 -19.58 19.63
C SER A 68 2.25 -20.42 19.54
N ASP A 69 2.14 -21.23 18.51
CA ASP A 69 1.13 -22.29 18.40
C ASP A 69 1.33 -23.42 19.45
N ASP A 70 2.43 -23.38 20.20
CA ASP A 70 2.71 -24.29 21.30
C ASP A 70 1.85 -23.92 22.53
N PRO A 71 0.96 -24.80 23.00
CA PRO A 71 0.08 -24.54 24.15
C PRO A 71 0.83 -24.19 25.45
N LYS A 72 2.13 -24.48 25.52
CA LYS A 72 2.99 -24.19 26.68
C LYS A 72 3.60 -22.80 26.64
N LYS A 73 3.51 -22.10 25.50
CA LYS A 73 4.01 -20.73 25.33
C LYS A 73 2.87 -19.73 25.40
N LYS A 74 3.11 -18.59 26.05
CA LYS A 74 2.10 -17.55 26.21
C LYS A 74 1.77 -16.94 24.84
N SER A 75 0.50 -16.93 24.49
CA SER A 75 -0.05 -16.11 23.42
C SER A 75 -0.64 -14.83 24.00
N VAL A 76 -0.62 -13.77 23.23
CA VAL A 76 -1.18 -12.47 23.61
C VAL A 76 -2.23 -12.10 22.57
N THR A 77 -3.40 -11.67 23.04
CA THR A 77 -4.42 -11.09 22.18
C THR A 77 -4.20 -9.60 22.04
N ILE A 78 -4.12 -9.11 20.83
CA ILE A 78 -3.92 -7.71 20.49
C ILE A 78 -5.21 -7.19 19.87
N ASP A 79 -5.73 -6.10 20.41
CA ASP A 79 -6.79 -5.33 19.79
C ASP A 79 -6.19 -4.49 18.66
N CYS A 80 -6.61 -4.73 17.41
CA CYS A 80 -6.10 -4.06 16.24
C CYS A 80 -6.91 -2.82 15.82
N SER A 81 -7.89 -2.39 16.61
CA SER A 81 -8.77 -1.26 16.27
C SER A 81 -8.06 0.08 16.07
N GLY A 82 -6.86 0.24 16.65
CA GLY A 82 -6.02 1.43 16.48
C GLY A 82 -4.92 1.30 15.43
N VAL A 83 -4.89 0.22 14.65
CA VAL A 83 -3.88 0.00 13.61
C VAL A 83 -4.31 0.71 12.32
N SER A 84 -3.38 1.45 11.73
CA SER A 84 -3.58 2.13 10.44
C SER A 84 -2.60 1.62 9.40
N PHE A 85 -3.00 1.63 8.14
CA PHE A 85 -2.18 1.19 7.02
C PHE A 85 -1.96 2.31 6.02
N VAL A 86 -0.73 2.36 5.46
CA VAL A 86 -0.39 3.14 4.28
C VAL A 86 0.19 2.17 3.26
N PHE A 87 -0.45 2.06 2.11
CA PHE A 87 0.02 1.25 0.99
C PHE A 87 0.69 2.18 -0.02
N CYS A 88 1.99 1.99 -0.22
CA CYS A 88 2.78 2.75 -1.18
C CYS A 88 3.19 1.84 -2.34
N GLY A 89 3.18 2.33 -3.56
CA GLY A 89 3.60 1.57 -4.73
C GLY A 89 3.51 2.41 -6.00
N SER A 90 4.09 1.91 -7.09
CA SER A 90 4.04 2.56 -8.40
C SER A 90 2.69 2.35 -9.10
N PHE A 91 2.03 1.22 -8.86
CA PHE A 91 0.76 0.85 -9.47
C PHE A 91 0.73 1.10 -10.99
N GLU A 92 1.77 0.69 -11.70
CA GLU A 92 1.97 0.98 -13.13
C GLU A 92 0.77 0.56 -14.00
N THR A 93 0.10 -0.54 -13.64
CA THR A 93 -1.10 -1.00 -14.35
C THR A 93 -2.26 0.00 -14.25
N LEU A 94 -2.38 0.73 -13.14
CA LEU A 94 -3.34 1.82 -13.01
C LEU A 94 -2.99 2.97 -13.93
N LEU A 95 -1.72 3.37 -13.97
CA LEU A 95 -1.21 4.44 -14.81
C LEU A 95 -1.44 4.13 -16.30
N GLN A 96 -1.07 2.92 -16.74
CA GLN A 96 -1.26 2.49 -18.13
C GLN A 96 -2.72 2.47 -18.56
N ASN A 97 -3.65 2.15 -17.65
CA ASN A 97 -5.07 2.09 -17.95
C ASN A 97 -5.78 3.45 -17.83
N ARG A 98 -5.15 4.46 -17.19
CA ARG A 98 -5.66 5.83 -17.16
C ARG A 98 -5.86 6.38 -18.58
N ASP A 99 -4.91 6.14 -19.47
CA ASP A 99 -4.91 6.64 -20.85
C ASP A 99 -5.93 5.92 -21.76
N ILE A 100 -6.47 4.78 -21.30
CA ILE A 100 -7.41 3.95 -22.07
C ILE A 100 -8.88 4.35 -21.78
N LYS A 101 -9.16 5.25 -20.82
CA LYS A 101 -10.54 5.70 -20.58
C LYS A 101 -11.07 6.33 -21.89
N PRO A 102 -12.11 5.73 -22.52
CA PRO A 102 -12.60 6.22 -23.80
C PRO A 102 -13.07 7.65 -23.63
N SER A 103 -12.50 8.55 -24.41
CA SER A 103 -13.12 9.87 -24.64
C SER A 103 -14.61 9.66 -24.90
N PRO A 104 -15.50 10.41 -24.27
CA PRO A 104 -16.91 10.30 -24.55
C PRO A 104 -17.10 10.46 -26.06
N ILE A 105 -17.70 9.44 -26.69
CA ILE A 105 -18.04 9.45 -28.11
C ILE A 105 -19.13 10.53 -28.29
N GLY A 106 -18.69 11.77 -28.47
CA GLY A 106 -19.52 12.90 -28.78
C GLY A 106 -18.97 13.58 -29.99
N PHE A 107 -19.76 13.63 -31.09
CA PHE A 107 -19.50 14.42 -32.26
C PHE A 107 -19.52 15.93 -31.91
N SER A 108 -18.43 16.44 -31.41
CA SER A 108 -18.21 17.89 -31.32
C SER A 108 -16.81 18.19 -31.85
N ARG A 109 -16.73 18.51 -33.12
CA ARG A 109 -15.62 19.28 -33.65
C ARG A 109 -15.70 20.68 -33.03
N GLY A 110 -14.92 20.87 -31.98
CA GLY A 110 -14.64 22.17 -31.40
C GLY A 110 -13.32 22.00 -30.66
N GLU A 111 -12.35 22.80 -31.05
CA GLU A 111 -11.08 22.97 -30.33
C GLU A 111 -11.42 23.54 -28.95
N ALA A 112 -11.76 22.65 -28.02
CA ALA A 112 -11.74 22.95 -26.62
C ALA A 112 -10.40 22.41 -26.11
N GLU A 113 -9.52 23.30 -25.69
CA GLU A 113 -8.46 22.97 -24.74
C GLU A 113 -9.14 22.23 -23.59
N ILE A 114 -9.05 20.91 -23.62
CA ILE A 114 -9.47 20.07 -22.50
C ILE A 114 -8.41 20.32 -21.44
N GLN A 115 -8.68 21.30 -20.58
CA GLN A 115 -8.12 21.28 -19.23
C GLN A 115 -8.72 20.03 -18.56
N SER A 116 -8.12 18.88 -18.83
CA SER A 116 -8.48 17.66 -18.14
C SER A 116 -8.04 17.86 -16.69
N GLU A 117 -9.03 18.07 -15.81
CA GLU A 117 -8.77 17.95 -14.40
C GLU A 117 -8.05 16.61 -14.18
N PRO A 118 -7.02 16.57 -13.32
CA PRO A 118 -6.30 15.33 -13.06
C PRO A 118 -7.32 14.28 -12.61
N VAL A 119 -7.46 13.22 -13.39
CA VAL A 119 -8.35 12.12 -13.04
C VAL A 119 -7.70 11.37 -11.89
N LEU A 120 -8.16 11.64 -10.67
CA LEU A 120 -7.74 10.92 -9.49
C LEU A 120 -8.17 9.45 -9.60
N PHE A 121 -7.32 8.54 -9.18
CA PHE A 121 -7.67 7.13 -9.07
C PHE A 121 -8.78 6.91 -8.05
N THR A 122 -9.67 6.00 -8.38
CA THR A 122 -10.80 5.62 -7.53
C THR A 122 -10.57 4.23 -6.92
N GLU A 123 -11.39 3.88 -5.93
CA GLU A 123 -11.41 2.52 -5.37
C GLU A 123 -11.72 1.46 -6.45
N GLU A 124 -12.57 1.78 -7.42
CA GLU A 124 -12.89 0.88 -8.52
C GLU A 124 -11.69 0.64 -9.44
N ASP A 125 -10.87 1.66 -9.69
CA ASP A 125 -9.64 1.51 -10.46
C ASP A 125 -8.65 0.56 -9.75
N LEU A 126 -8.53 0.65 -8.41
CA LEU A 126 -7.72 -0.28 -7.62
C LEU A 126 -8.20 -1.74 -7.76
N VAL A 127 -9.50 -1.95 -7.80
CA VAL A 127 -10.10 -3.29 -7.96
C VAL A 127 -9.87 -3.81 -9.38
N GLN A 128 -10.13 -2.97 -10.37
CA GLN A 128 -10.14 -3.38 -11.78
C GLN A 128 -8.73 -3.57 -12.33
N TYR A 129 -7.80 -2.70 -11.96
CA TYR A 129 -6.46 -2.66 -12.55
C TYR A 129 -5.34 -2.92 -11.54
N GLY A 130 -5.58 -2.72 -10.25
CA GLY A 130 -4.57 -2.89 -9.19
C GLY A 130 -4.57 -4.26 -8.52
N ASN A 131 -5.44 -5.19 -8.93
CA ASN A 131 -5.64 -6.50 -8.30
C ASN A 131 -5.97 -6.41 -6.79
N VAL A 132 -6.40 -5.25 -6.32
CA VAL A 132 -6.84 -5.05 -4.94
C VAL A 132 -8.25 -5.62 -4.79
N ARG A 133 -8.45 -6.44 -3.77
CA ARG A 133 -9.79 -6.97 -3.49
C ARG A 133 -10.75 -5.84 -3.13
N ARG A 134 -12.00 -5.94 -3.60
CA ARG A 134 -13.05 -4.95 -3.33
C ARG A 134 -13.23 -4.66 -1.83
N GLU A 135 -13.07 -5.70 -1.00
CA GLU A 135 -13.19 -5.56 0.44
C GLU A 135 -12.06 -4.72 1.05
N ILE A 136 -10.85 -4.77 0.49
CA ILE A 136 -9.73 -3.89 0.89
C ILE A 136 -9.93 -2.49 0.34
N ALA A 137 -10.26 -2.37 -0.94
CA ALA A 137 -10.48 -1.09 -1.59
C ALA A 137 -11.54 -0.25 -0.84
N GLY A 138 -12.66 -0.89 -0.45
CA GLY A 138 -13.70 -0.22 0.33
C GLY A 138 -13.33 0.20 1.76
N ARG A 139 -12.12 -0.16 2.24
CA ARG A 139 -11.56 0.29 3.52
C ARG A 139 -10.48 1.33 3.38
N ILE A 140 -10.07 1.61 2.15
CA ILE A 140 -9.13 2.70 1.86
C ILE A 140 -9.89 4.01 1.97
N GLN A 141 -9.51 4.83 2.93
CA GLN A 141 -10.19 6.10 3.20
C GLN A 141 -9.72 7.22 2.26
N GLN A 142 -8.48 7.12 1.78
CA GLN A 142 -7.90 8.14 0.92
C GLN A 142 -6.90 7.52 -0.05
N ILE A 143 -6.98 7.96 -1.30
CA ILE A 143 -5.98 7.69 -2.33
C ILE A 143 -5.27 9.01 -2.60
N ALA A 144 -3.94 8.99 -2.59
CA ALA A 144 -3.11 10.14 -2.91
C ALA A 144 -2.14 9.76 -4.03
N GLU A 145 -2.08 10.60 -5.03
CA GLU A 145 -1.10 10.51 -6.10
C GLU A 145 0.04 11.46 -5.79
N VAL A 146 1.26 11.02 -6.04
CA VAL A 146 2.46 11.83 -5.93
C VAL A 146 2.98 12.07 -7.33
N ASP A 147 3.08 13.35 -7.70
CA ASP A 147 3.60 13.74 -8.99
C ASP A 147 5.08 13.36 -9.15
N MET A 148 5.50 13.20 -10.37
CA MET A 148 6.93 13.06 -10.67
C MET A 148 7.65 14.35 -10.28
N LEU A 149 8.86 14.19 -9.71
CA LEU A 149 9.70 15.33 -9.37
C LEU A 149 10.01 16.15 -10.63
N SER A 150 9.76 17.45 -10.55
CA SER A 150 10.21 18.39 -11.56
C SER A 150 11.73 18.57 -11.47
N GLU A 151 12.33 19.13 -12.51
CA GLU A 151 13.76 19.47 -12.49
C GLU A 151 14.09 20.45 -11.35
N GLU A 152 13.19 21.39 -11.06
CA GLU A 152 13.31 22.34 -9.95
C GLU A 152 13.23 21.66 -8.59
N ASP A 153 12.33 20.68 -8.42
CA ASP A 153 12.23 19.89 -7.18
C ASP A 153 13.51 19.09 -6.94
N PHE A 154 14.04 18.49 -8.01
CA PHE A 154 15.29 17.73 -7.94
C PHE A 154 16.45 18.63 -7.55
N GLU A 155 16.61 19.80 -8.19
CA GLU A 155 17.61 20.78 -7.85
C GLU A 155 17.48 21.24 -6.38
N TYR A 156 16.24 21.53 -5.95
CA TYR A 156 15.96 21.89 -4.56
C TYR A 156 16.36 20.78 -3.58
N MET A 157 16.05 19.53 -3.88
CA MET A 157 16.43 18.39 -3.04
C MET A 157 17.96 18.25 -2.93
N MET A 158 18.67 18.42 -4.05
CA MET A 158 20.13 18.30 -4.08
C MET A 158 20.83 19.45 -3.36
N THR A 159 20.31 20.67 -3.50
CA THR A 159 20.95 21.89 -2.96
C THR A 159 20.44 22.30 -1.59
N SER A 160 19.32 21.76 -1.15
CA SER A 160 18.68 22.16 0.10
C SER A 160 19.59 21.90 1.31
N ARG A 161 19.60 22.88 2.24
CA ARG A 161 20.37 22.76 3.50
C ARG A 161 19.70 21.89 4.56
N LYS A 162 18.62 21.21 4.25
CA LYS A 162 17.93 20.30 5.18
C LYS A 162 18.79 19.06 5.47
N LYS A 163 18.70 18.53 6.70
CA LYS A 163 19.48 17.35 7.15
C LYS A 163 19.28 16.11 6.25
N MET A 164 18.16 16.04 5.54
CA MET A 164 17.81 14.95 4.64
C MET A 164 18.34 15.12 3.21
N SER A 165 19.01 16.25 2.89
CA SER A 165 19.60 16.42 1.57
C SER A 165 20.66 15.34 1.29
N PRO A 166 20.63 14.65 0.13
CA PRO A 166 21.60 13.63 -0.24
C PRO A 166 23.05 14.12 -0.17
N ILE A 167 23.31 15.35 -0.58
CA ILE A 167 24.66 15.94 -0.53
C ILE A 167 25.17 16.05 0.91
N ARG A 168 24.32 16.47 1.87
CA ARG A 168 24.73 16.55 3.28
C ARG A 168 24.93 15.22 3.97
N GLN A 169 24.35 14.15 3.42
CA GLN A 169 24.61 12.80 3.92
C GLN A 169 25.98 12.28 3.50
N LEU A 170 26.51 12.78 2.37
CA LEU A 170 27.85 12.43 1.87
C LEU A 170 28.96 13.25 2.51
N GLU A 171 28.65 14.36 3.18
CA GLU A 171 29.61 15.23 3.88
C GLU A 171 29.95 14.77 5.31
N LYS A 172 29.40 13.65 5.78
CA LYS A 172 29.69 13.02 7.07
C LYS A 172 30.54 11.79 6.92
#